data_700283915df89d3afa7afa56a9d3eb98
#
_entry.id   700283915df89d3afa7afa56a9d3eb98
#
_cell.length_a   1.000
_cell.length_b   1.000
_cell.length_c   1.000
_cell.angle_alpha   90.00
_cell.angle_beta   90.00
_cell.angle_gamma   90.00
#
_symmetry.space_group_name_H-M   'P 1'
#
loop_
_entity.id
_entity.type
_entity.pdbx_description
1 polymer ?
#
loop_
_entity_poly.entity_id
_entity_poly.type
_entity_poly.pdbx_seq_one_letter_code
_entity_poly.pdbx_strand_id
1 'polypeptide(L)'
;MIVDLRSDTVTVPTKKMLEFMMDSKVGDDVYGEDPAVNLLQTKVASMFGKEVGMFFPSGTMANQTAIKLHTNPGDQVICDKYSHIYNYEGGGASFNSGVSFNLIDGERGMFNSDQALSSINPKDFYHSPLSKLIAIENTTNKGGGACWDIGELKKIQKVANSNNLGMHLDGARIWNAIIHKNDNPKDFGKIFDTISVCLSKGLGCPIGSVLIGNSKIMSNALRIRKILGGGMRQAGYLASAGIYALDNNLSRLLEDHQRAHEIGEV
;
A
#
# COMPACT_ATOMS: atom_id res chain seq x y z
N MET A 1 -17.95 -28.75 -4.40
CA MET A 1 -17.20 -27.61 -3.83
C MET A 1 -16.64 -26.83 -4.99
N ILE A 2 -16.87 -25.51 -5.07
CA ILE A 2 -16.26 -24.66 -6.11
C ILE A 2 -14.95 -24.15 -5.53
N VAL A 3 -13.83 -24.39 -6.22
CA VAL A 3 -12.51 -23.85 -5.88
C VAL A 3 -12.25 -22.68 -6.82
N ASP A 4 -12.12 -21.47 -6.26
CA ASP A 4 -11.88 -20.25 -7.02
C ASP A 4 -10.44 -19.75 -6.80
N LEU A 5 -9.60 -19.88 -7.82
CA LEU A 5 -8.18 -19.50 -7.78
C LEU A 5 -7.88 -18.22 -8.60
N ARG A 6 -8.90 -17.41 -8.96
CA ARG A 6 -8.72 -16.21 -9.78
C ARG A 6 -7.86 -15.14 -9.10
N SER A 7 -8.06 -14.92 -7.81
CA SER A 7 -7.38 -13.87 -7.04
C SER A 7 -7.66 -14.05 -5.55
N ASP A 8 -6.73 -13.61 -4.71
CA ASP A 8 -6.92 -13.50 -3.26
C ASP A 8 -7.95 -12.43 -2.87
N THR A 9 -8.42 -11.62 -3.82
CA THR A 9 -9.49 -10.64 -3.62
C THR A 9 -10.88 -11.25 -3.52
N VAL A 10 -11.05 -12.54 -3.86
CA VAL A 10 -12.33 -13.26 -3.70
C VAL A 10 -12.50 -13.88 -2.32
N THR A 11 -11.53 -13.70 -1.43
CA THR A 11 -11.64 -14.12 -0.02
C THR A 11 -12.81 -13.42 0.67
N VAL A 12 -13.44 -14.15 1.59
CA VAL A 12 -14.55 -13.63 2.39
C VAL A 12 -14.23 -13.76 3.89
N PRO A 13 -14.80 -12.88 4.73
CA PRO A 13 -14.62 -12.97 6.17
C PRO A 13 -15.09 -14.30 6.73
N THR A 14 -14.32 -14.84 7.67
CA THR A 14 -14.74 -16.03 8.43
C THR A 14 -15.87 -15.67 9.39
N LYS A 15 -16.65 -16.68 9.83
CA LYS A 15 -17.72 -16.48 10.83
C LYS A 15 -17.18 -15.78 12.10
N LYS A 16 -16.02 -16.19 12.61
CA LYS A 16 -15.39 -15.56 13.77
C LYS A 16 -15.02 -14.08 13.54
N MET A 17 -14.54 -13.75 12.33
CA MET A 17 -14.27 -12.35 11.98
C MET A 17 -15.56 -11.53 11.95
N LEU A 18 -16.65 -12.08 11.37
CA LEU A 18 -17.95 -11.39 11.33
C LEU A 18 -18.52 -11.18 12.74
N GLU A 19 -18.44 -12.17 13.62
CA GLU A 19 -18.85 -12.05 15.03
C GLU A 19 -18.03 -10.94 15.71
N PHE A 20 -16.71 -10.94 15.55
CA PHE A 20 -15.83 -9.90 16.09
C PHE A 20 -16.18 -8.48 15.58
N MET A 21 -16.52 -8.35 14.29
CA MET A 21 -16.97 -7.09 13.70
C MET A 21 -18.27 -6.60 14.38
N MET A 22 -19.25 -7.49 14.56
CA MET A 22 -20.55 -7.13 15.14
C MET A 22 -20.48 -6.74 16.61
N ASP A 23 -19.55 -7.32 17.37
CA ASP A 23 -19.33 -7.01 18.79
C ASP A 23 -18.49 -5.72 19.01
N SER A 24 -18.04 -5.07 17.93
CA SER A 24 -17.13 -3.94 18.04
C SER A 24 -17.81 -2.67 18.55
N LYS A 25 -17.12 -1.97 19.45
CA LYS A 25 -17.50 -0.60 19.84
C LYS A 25 -17.13 0.35 18.69
N VAL A 26 -18.07 1.18 18.30
CA VAL A 26 -17.91 2.14 17.20
C VAL A 26 -18.24 3.56 17.64
N GLY A 27 -17.75 4.52 16.90
CA GLY A 27 -18.03 5.94 17.04
C GLY A 27 -17.98 6.64 15.69
N ASP A 28 -18.00 7.97 15.66
CA ASP A 28 -17.91 8.70 14.40
C ASP A 28 -16.44 8.95 14.01
N ASP A 29 -15.96 8.27 12.95
CA ASP A 29 -14.60 8.42 12.45
C ASP A 29 -14.29 9.86 11.96
N VAL A 30 -15.31 10.60 11.50
CA VAL A 30 -15.11 11.99 11.05
C VAL A 30 -14.72 12.91 12.20
N TYR A 31 -15.19 12.61 13.41
CA TYR A 31 -14.80 13.32 14.64
C TYR A 31 -13.60 12.65 15.35
N GLY A 32 -13.06 11.56 14.81
CA GLY A 32 -11.98 10.82 15.45
C GLY A 32 -12.39 10.01 16.68
N GLU A 33 -13.69 9.75 16.83
CA GLU A 33 -14.27 9.11 18.03
C GLU A 33 -14.47 7.60 17.87
N ASP A 34 -14.18 7.01 16.69
CA ASP A 34 -14.32 5.57 16.49
C ASP A 34 -13.11 4.82 17.07
N PRO A 35 -13.29 4.07 18.20
CA PRO A 35 -12.17 3.44 18.87
C PRO A 35 -11.54 2.30 18.06
N ALA A 36 -12.32 1.59 17.25
CA ALA A 36 -11.79 0.49 16.44
C ALA A 36 -10.96 1.02 15.25
N VAL A 37 -11.41 2.12 14.62
CA VAL A 37 -10.62 2.80 13.58
C VAL A 37 -9.31 3.30 14.17
N ASN A 38 -9.35 3.99 15.29
CA ASN A 38 -8.17 4.55 15.95
C ASN A 38 -7.17 3.44 16.34
N LEU A 39 -7.67 2.31 16.87
CA LEU A 39 -6.83 1.17 17.24
C LEU A 39 -6.17 0.53 16.01
N LEU A 40 -6.92 0.29 14.93
CA LEU A 40 -6.37 -0.26 13.68
C LEU A 40 -5.26 0.63 13.13
N GLN A 41 -5.52 1.93 13.02
CA GLN A 41 -4.57 2.91 12.52
C GLN A 41 -3.26 2.92 13.31
N THR A 42 -3.36 2.98 14.64
CA THR A 42 -2.21 2.94 15.54
C THR A 42 -1.46 1.61 15.45
N LYS A 43 -2.18 0.49 15.40
CA LYS A 43 -1.60 -0.86 15.31
C LYS A 43 -0.77 -1.02 14.05
N VAL A 44 -1.31 -0.70 12.88
CA VAL A 44 -0.59 -0.84 11.60
C VAL A 44 0.60 0.13 11.56
N ALA A 45 0.43 1.39 11.94
CA ALA A 45 1.55 2.34 12.00
C ALA A 45 2.68 1.84 12.90
N SER A 46 2.37 1.34 14.09
CA SER A 46 3.34 0.80 15.05
C SER A 46 4.09 -0.42 14.50
N MET A 47 3.41 -1.33 13.79
CA MET A 47 4.05 -2.51 13.19
C MET A 47 5.17 -2.13 12.22
N PHE A 48 5.00 -1.05 11.47
CA PHE A 48 6.00 -0.53 10.54
C PHE A 48 6.91 0.57 11.14
N GLY A 49 6.72 0.95 12.40
CA GLY A 49 7.46 2.03 13.04
C GLY A 49 7.17 3.41 12.45
N LYS A 50 5.94 3.62 11.96
CA LYS A 50 5.42 4.90 11.49
C LYS A 50 4.62 5.61 12.59
N GLU A 51 4.49 6.94 12.46
CA GLU A 51 3.84 7.78 13.45
C GLU A 51 2.32 7.82 13.28
N VAL A 52 1.84 7.76 12.05
CA VAL A 52 0.42 7.96 11.70
C VAL A 52 -0.06 6.86 10.77
N GLY A 53 -1.25 6.34 11.05
CA GLY A 53 -2.04 5.51 10.14
C GLY A 53 -3.37 6.17 9.84
N MET A 54 -3.92 5.91 8.66
CA MET A 54 -5.27 6.34 8.26
C MET A 54 -5.98 5.23 7.50
N PHE A 55 -7.20 4.90 7.94
CA PHE A 55 -8.02 3.86 7.33
C PHE A 55 -8.76 4.40 6.10
N PHE A 56 -8.77 3.58 5.05
CA PHE A 56 -9.41 3.86 3.76
C PHE A 56 -10.31 2.70 3.32
N PRO A 57 -11.39 2.96 2.57
CA PRO A 57 -12.26 1.90 2.05
C PRO A 57 -11.59 1.01 1.02
N SER A 58 -10.54 1.48 0.33
CA SER A 58 -9.83 0.71 -0.69
C SER A 58 -8.33 1.05 -0.76
N GLY A 59 -7.53 0.10 -1.29
CA GLY A 59 -6.12 0.33 -1.59
C GLY A 59 -5.91 1.42 -2.63
N THR A 60 -6.77 1.47 -3.65
CA THR A 60 -6.75 2.53 -4.67
C THR A 60 -6.85 3.91 -4.03
N MET A 61 -7.81 4.14 -3.13
CA MET A 61 -7.93 5.45 -2.46
C MET A 61 -6.71 5.77 -1.59
N ALA A 62 -6.13 4.78 -0.92
CA ALA A 62 -4.91 4.95 -0.13
C ALA A 62 -3.73 5.35 -1.03
N ASN A 63 -3.52 4.67 -2.17
CA ASN A 63 -2.48 4.99 -3.14
C ASN A 63 -2.70 6.38 -3.76
N GLN A 64 -3.92 6.71 -4.19
CA GLN A 64 -4.26 8.03 -4.74
C GLN A 64 -4.00 9.14 -3.73
N THR A 65 -4.30 8.89 -2.45
CA THR A 65 -3.98 9.83 -1.36
C THR A 65 -2.46 9.98 -1.21
N ALA A 66 -1.72 8.87 -1.20
CA ALA A 66 -0.25 8.92 -1.09
C ALA A 66 0.38 9.70 -2.25
N ILE A 67 0.00 9.42 -3.50
CA ILE A 67 0.52 10.14 -4.66
C ILE A 67 0.26 11.64 -4.51
N LYS A 68 -0.96 12.02 -4.13
CA LYS A 68 -1.33 13.44 -3.95
C LYS A 68 -0.61 14.12 -2.78
N LEU A 69 -0.19 13.38 -1.77
CA LEU A 69 0.63 13.91 -0.66
C LEU A 69 2.07 14.24 -1.10
N HIS A 70 2.60 13.48 -2.05
CA HIS A 70 3.98 13.60 -2.53
C HIS A 70 4.16 14.54 -3.71
N THR A 71 3.07 14.90 -4.42
CA THR A 71 3.16 15.55 -5.74
C THR A 71 2.23 16.74 -5.85
N ASN A 72 2.56 17.61 -6.80
CA ASN A 72 1.70 18.69 -7.29
C ASN A 72 1.34 18.42 -8.76
N PRO A 73 0.27 19.06 -9.30
CA PRO A 73 -0.02 19.00 -10.72
C PRO A 73 1.19 19.38 -11.58
N GLY A 74 1.48 18.59 -12.61
CA GLY A 74 2.65 18.74 -13.48
C GLY A 74 3.89 17.94 -13.04
N ASP A 75 3.91 17.41 -11.84
CA ASP A 75 5.00 16.53 -11.38
C ASP A 75 4.94 15.15 -12.05
N GLN A 76 6.00 14.37 -11.86
CA GLN A 76 6.15 13.02 -12.41
C GLN A 76 6.35 11.98 -11.31
N VAL A 77 5.68 10.85 -11.47
CA VAL A 77 5.85 9.62 -10.66
C VAL A 77 6.64 8.60 -11.47
N ILE A 78 7.69 8.03 -10.87
CA ILE A 78 8.48 6.94 -11.43
C ILE A 78 7.97 5.63 -10.85
N CYS A 79 7.62 4.65 -11.69
CA CYS A 79 7.23 3.32 -11.26
C CYS A 79 7.50 2.28 -12.36
N ASP A 80 7.38 1.00 -12.03
CA ASP A 80 7.43 -0.05 -13.06
C ASP A 80 6.19 0.02 -13.97
N LYS A 81 6.34 -0.34 -15.25
CA LYS A 81 5.26 -0.35 -16.26
C LYS A 81 4.08 -1.25 -15.90
N TYR A 82 4.28 -2.27 -15.05
CA TYR A 82 3.25 -3.18 -14.58
C TYR A 82 2.59 -2.76 -13.26
N SER A 83 3.03 -1.66 -12.64
CA SER A 83 2.50 -1.19 -11.35
C SER A 83 0.98 -0.97 -11.39
N HIS A 84 0.32 -1.36 -10.30
CA HIS A 84 -1.13 -1.24 -10.13
C HIS A 84 -1.59 0.22 -10.24
N ILE A 85 -0.87 1.14 -9.63
CA ILE A 85 -1.17 2.59 -9.64
C ILE A 85 -1.24 3.20 -11.04
N TYR A 86 -0.55 2.60 -12.00
CA TYR A 86 -0.58 3.02 -13.41
C TYR A 86 -1.68 2.31 -14.19
N ASN A 87 -1.79 0.97 -14.06
CA ASN A 87 -2.61 0.15 -14.94
C ASN A 87 -4.05 -0.10 -14.45
N TYR A 88 -4.28 -0.09 -13.11
CA TYR A 88 -5.50 -0.66 -12.52
C TYR A 88 -6.25 0.29 -11.58
N GLU A 89 -5.94 1.58 -11.61
CA GLU A 89 -6.61 2.59 -10.80
C GLU A 89 -7.37 3.64 -11.64
N GLY A 90 -7.80 3.24 -12.84
CA GLY A 90 -8.66 4.06 -13.71
C GLY A 90 -8.03 5.38 -14.18
N GLY A 91 -6.70 5.46 -14.26
CA GLY A 91 -5.99 6.71 -14.54
C GLY A 91 -6.03 7.72 -13.38
N GLY A 92 -6.33 7.22 -12.17
CA GLY A 92 -6.60 8.05 -10.99
C GLY A 92 -5.46 8.98 -10.61
N ALA A 93 -4.20 8.59 -10.76
CA ALA A 93 -3.08 9.44 -10.42
C ALA A 93 -3.03 10.71 -11.29
N SER A 94 -3.23 10.57 -12.60
CA SER A 94 -3.33 11.72 -13.51
C SER A 94 -4.58 12.54 -13.23
N PHE A 95 -5.73 11.90 -13.00
CA PHE A 95 -7.00 12.59 -12.74
C PHE A 95 -7.00 13.32 -11.39
N ASN A 96 -6.59 12.67 -10.31
CA ASN A 96 -6.67 13.23 -8.96
C ASN A 96 -5.50 14.15 -8.61
N SER A 97 -4.30 13.87 -9.13
CA SER A 97 -3.06 14.57 -8.75
C SER A 97 -2.45 15.40 -9.87
N GLY A 98 -2.92 15.23 -11.13
CA GLY A 98 -2.40 15.95 -12.29
C GLY A 98 -0.96 15.55 -12.64
N VAL A 99 -0.54 14.33 -12.29
CA VAL A 99 0.83 13.85 -12.53
C VAL A 99 0.95 13.09 -13.83
N SER A 100 2.16 13.08 -14.38
CA SER A 100 2.59 12.15 -15.42
C SER A 100 3.35 10.98 -14.82
N PHE A 101 3.57 9.92 -15.62
CA PHE A 101 4.39 8.78 -15.22
C PHE A 101 5.65 8.68 -16.06
N ASN A 102 6.75 8.26 -15.44
CA ASN A 102 7.91 7.70 -16.11
C ASN A 102 7.98 6.21 -15.77
N LEU A 103 7.82 5.36 -16.79
CA LEU A 103 7.66 3.92 -16.61
C LEU A 103 9.00 3.22 -16.84
N ILE A 104 9.43 2.44 -15.85
CA ILE A 104 10.59 1.57 -15.95
C ILE A 104 10.15 0.21 -16.47
N ASP A 105 10.88 -0.36 -17.41
CA ASP A 105 10.73 -1.74 -17.86
C ASP A 105 11.62 -2.65 -17.00
N GLY A 106 11.12 -2.98 -15.83
CA GLY A 106 11.83 -3.82 -14.87
C GLY A 106 11.55 -5.32 -15.08
N GLU A 107 12.42 -6.16 -14.55
CA GLU A 107 12.22 -7.59 -14.54
C GLU A 107 11.17 -7.99 -13.49
N ARG A 108 10.11 -8.66 -13.92
CA ARG A 108 9.01 -9.08 -13.05
C ARG A 108 8.38 -7.93 -12.24
N GLY A 109 8.31 -6.72 -12.81
CA GLY A 109 7.77 -5.54 -12.13
C GLY A 109 8.71 -4.91 -11.09
N MET A 110 9.97 -5.30 -11.07
CA MET A 110 11.02 -4.77 -10.20
C MET A 110 12.13 -4.13 -11.02
N PHE A 111 12.72 -3.07 -10.52
CA PHE A 111 13.82 -2.35 -11.15
C PHE A 111 14.96 -2.12 -10.15
N ASN A 112 16.16 -1.85 -10.62
CA ASN A 112 17.30 -1.57 -9.78
C ASN A 112 17.54 -0.06 -9.58
N SER A 113 18.49 0.27 -8.70
CA SER A 113 18.85 1.65 -8.38
C SER A 113 19.38 2.45 -9.57
N ASP A 114 20.05 1.81 -10.54
CA ASP A 114 20.58 2.49 -11.73
C ASP A 114 19.44 2.85 -12.69
N GLN A 115 18.46 1.94 -12.85
CA GLN A 115 17.24 2.21 -13.60
C GLN A 115 16.42 3.34 -12.96
N ALA A 116 16.30 3.33 -11.63
CA ALA A 116 15.65 4.42 -10.89
C ALA A 116 16.36 5.75 -11.13
N LEU A 117 17.68 5.79 -11.03
CA LEU A 117 18.49 7.00 -11.26
C LEU A 117 18.34 7.54 -12.69
N SER A 118 18.43 6.65 -13.69
CA SER A 118 18.30 7.04 -15.11
C SER A 118 16.91 7.54 -15.49
N SER A 119 15.89 7.24 -14.68
CA SER A 119 14.51 7.68 -14.88
C SER A 119 14.21 9.06 -14.28
N ILE A 120 15.15 9.67 -13.57
CA ILE A 120 14.97 10.99 -12.96
C ILE A 120 15.26 12.08 -14.00
N ASN A 121 14.29 12.94 -14.24
CA ASN A 121 14.48 14.09 -15.13
C ASN A 121 15.43 15.14 -14.52
N PRO A 122 16.29 15.76 -15.34
CA PRO A 122 17.16 16.87 -14.88
C PRO A 122 16.34 18.05 -14.38
N LYS A 123 16.69 18.59 -13.20
CA LYS A 123 15.92 19.66 -12.55
C LYS A 123 15.98 21.00 -13.27
N ASP A 124 17.04 21.25 -14.00
CA ASP A 124 17.32 22.46 -14.77
C ASP A 124 16.78 22.40 -16.21
N PHE A 125 16.26 21.26 -16.64
CA PHE A 125 15.64 21.11 -17.95
C PHE A 125 14.13 21.37 -17.87
N TYR A 126 13.73 22.62 -18.04
CA TYR A 126 12.34 23.09 -17.84
C TYR A 126 11.30 22.49 -18.77
N HIS A 127 11.69 21.81 -19.83
CA HIS A 127 10.77 21.12 -20.75
C HIS A 127 10.21 19.80 -20.19
N SER A 128 10.89 19.19 -19.22
CA SER A 128 10.45 17.94 -18.59
C SER A 128 9.66 18.20 -17.30
N PRO A 129 8.68 17.35 -16.95
CA PRO A 129 8.07 17.37 -15.63
C PRO A 129 9.12 17.05 -14.55
N LEU A 130 8.95 17.64 -13.36
CA LEU A 130 9.83 17.33 -12.23
C LEU A 130 9.50 15.95 -11.66
N SER A 131 10.50 15.07 -11.60
CA SER A 131 10.36 13.80 -10.88
C SER A 131 10.25 14.07 -9.38
N LYS A 132 9.20 13.53 -8.72
CA LYS A 132 8.91 13.82 -7.30
C LYS A 132 8.72 12.57 -6.46
N LEU A 133 8.32 11.46 -7.05
CA LEU A 133 7.97 10.25 -6.33
C LEU A 133 8.51 9.03 -7.07
N ILE A 134 9.14 8.12 -6.33
CA ILE A 134 9.36 6.73 -6.76
C ILE A 134 8.32 5.87 -6.04
N ALA A 135 7.48 5.19 -6.82
CA ALA A 135 6.47 4.29 -6.30
C ALA A 135 6.83 2.84 -6.64
N ILE A 136 6.78 1.99 -5.63
CA ILE A 136 7.13 0.56 -5.70
C ILE A 136 5.93 -0.26 -5.25
N GLU A 137 5.68 -1.38 -5.92
CA GLU A 137 4.63 -2.35 -5.54
C GLU A 137 5.26 -3.61 -4.96
N ASN A 138 4.81 -4.09 -3.81
CA ASN A 138 5.27 -5.33 -3.18
C ASN A 138 4.10 -6.11 -2.52
N THR A 139 3.91 -7.40 -2.86
CA THR A 139 4.54 -8.13 -3.97
C THR A 139 4.05 -7.59 -5.31
N THR A 140 4.86 -7.74 -6.37
CA THR A 140 4.44 -7.30 -7.71
C THR A 140 3.34 -8.19 -8.26
N ASN A 141 2.17 -7.65 -8.57
CA ASN A 141 1.02 -8.43 -9.03
C ASN A 141 1.29 -9.07 -10.40
N LYS A 142 1.60 -8.26 -11.40
CA LYS A 142 1.88 -8.74 -12.78
C LYS A 142 3.26 -9.40 -12.91
N GLY A 143 4.14 -9.23 -11.94
CA GLY A 143 5.42 -9.93 -11.86
C GLY A 143 5.33 -11.33 -11.26
N GLY A 144 4.11 -11.87 -11.07
CA GLY A 144 3.90 -13.21 -10.51
C GLY A 144 4.23 -13.31 -9.03
N GLY A 145 3.89 -12.26 -8.25
CA GLY A 145 4.11 -12.24 -6.81
C GLY A 145 5.58 -12.06 -6.40
N ALA A 146 6.43 -11.52 -7.26
CA ALA A 146 7.83 -11.30 -6.93
C ALA A 146 7.97 -10.37 -5.71
N CYS A 147 8.91 -10.73 -4.82
CA CYS A 147 9.22 -9.99 -3.61
C CYS A 147 10.53 -9.23 -3.77
N TRP A 148 10.52 -7.96 -3.41
CA TRP A 148 11.71 -7.12 -3.45
C TRP A 148 12.75 -7.54 -2.42
N ASP A 149 14.02 -7.37 -2.79
CA ASP A 149 15.14 -7.44 -1.85
C ASP A 149 15.29 -6.13 -1.08
N ILE A 150 15.37 -6.20 0.26
CA ILE A 150 15.52 -5.01 1.12
C ILE A 150 16.82 -4.25 0.82
N GLY A 151 17.87 -4.96 0.43
CA GLY A 151 19.15 -4.35 0.05
C GLY A 151 19.01 -3.46 -1.18
N GLU A 152 18.27 -3.91 -2.19
CA GLU A 152 17.99 -3.11 -3.38
C GLU A 152 17.06 -1.94 -3.09
N LEU A 153 16.01 -2.15 -2.27
CA LEU A 153 15.15 -1.06 -1.81
C LEU A 153 15.94 0.05 -1.10
N LYS A 154 16.94 -0.30 -0.29
CA LYS A 154 17.82 0.68 0.37
C LYS A 154 18.70 1.45 -0.63
N LYS A 155 19.14 0.81 -1.72
CA LYS A 155 19.89 1.52 -2.78
C LYS A 155 18.98 2.50 -3.51
N ILE A 156 17.75 2.10 -3.87
CA ILE A 156 16.75 2.98 -4.49
C ILE A 156 16.43 4.15 -3.55
N GLN A 157 16.30 3.90 -2.24
CA GLN A 157 16.09 4.96 -1.24
C GLN A 157 17.25 5.98 -1.25
N LYS A 158 18.50 5.53 -1.36
CA LYS A 158 19.64 6.46 -1.47
C LYS A 158 19.54 7.33 -2.72
N VAL A 159 19.15 6.75 -3.86
CA VAL A 159 18.90 7.50 -5.10
C VAL A 159 17.79 8.54 -4.89
N ALA A 160 16.66 8.15 -4.31
CA ALA A 160 15.54 9.03 -4.02
C ALA A 160 15.97 10.21 -3.12
N ASN A 161 16.63 9.91 -1.99
CA ASN A 161 17.08 10.92 -1.04
C ASN A 161 18.08 11.91 -1.65
N SER A 162 19.06 11.43 -2.42
CA SER A 162 20.05 12.29 -3.10
C SER A 162 19.43 13.22 -4.13
N ASN A 163 18.24 12.89 -4.65
CA ASN A 163 17.53 13.69 -5.64
C ASN A 163 16.31 14.43 -5.07
N ASN A 164 16.05 14.35 -3.75
CA ASN A 164 14.86 14.91 -3.07
C ASN A 164 13.54 14.39 -3.64
N LEU A 165 13.46 13.09 -3.92
CA LEU A 165 12.24 12.40 -4.29
C LEU A 165 11.64 11.70 -3.05
N GLY A 166 10.31 11.66 -2.97
CA GLY A 166 9.61 10.82 -2.02
C GLY A 166 9.61 9.35 -2.45
N MET A 167 9.36 8.46 -1.49
CA MET A 167 9.18 7.03 -1.75
C MET A 167 7.83 6.54 -1.21
N HIS A 168 7.04 5.93 -2.08
CA HIS A 168 5.77 5.28 -1.72
C HIS A 168 5.83 3.79 -1.99
N LEU A 169 5.33 2.99 -1.04
CA LEU A 169 5.13 1.55 -1.22
C LEU A 169 3.63 1.26 -1.39
N ASP A 170 3.25 0.77 -2.57
CA ASP A 170 2.01 0.04 -2.72
C ASP A 170 2.17 -1.35 -2.12
N GLY A 171 1.73 -1.48 -0.88
CA GLY A 171 1.80 -2.70 -0.10
C GLY A 171 0.54 -3.56 -0.23
N ALA A 172 -0.02 -3.64 -1.44
CA ALA A 172 -1.22 -4.45 -1.70
C ALA A 172 -1.11 -5.88 -1.17
N ARG A 173 0.11 -6.46 -1.18
CA ARG A 173 0.41 -7.79 -0.64
C ARG A 173 1.70 -7.79 0.20
N ILE A 174 1.96 -6.70 0.89
CA ILE A 174 3.17 -6.57 1.72
C ILE A 174 3.24 -7.63 2.82
N TRP A 175 2.09 -8.07 3.36
CA TRP A 175 2.05 -9.12 4.35
C TRP A 175 2.57 -10.46 3.80
N ASN A 176 2.23 -10.78 2.55
CA ASN A 176 2.75 -11.97 1.86
C ASN A 176 4.27 -11.88 1.71
N ALA A 177 4.80 -10.71 1.28
CA ALA A 177 6.24 -10.51 1.14
C ALA A 177 6.98 -10.67 2.48
N ILE A 178 6.48 -10.03 3.54
CA ILE A 178 7.06 -10.07 4.90
C ILE A 178 7.08 -11.53 5.42
N ILE A 179 5.98 -12.25 5.29
CA ILE A 179 5.88 -13.63 5.75
C ILE A 179 6.78 -14.56 4.92
N HIS A 180 6.80 -14.40 3.59
CA HIS A 180 7.63 -15.22 2.71
C HIS A 180 9.13 -15.03 2.96
N LYS A 181 9.57 -13.78 3.11
CA LYS A 181 10.99 -13.41 3.29
C LYS A 181 11.43 -13.43 4.75
N ASN A 182 10.49 -13.55 5.70
CA ASN A 182 10.74 -13.33 7.12
C ASN A 182 11.37 -11.96 7.42
N ASP A 183 10.92 -10.94 6.71
CA ASP A 183 11.40 -9.57 6.84
C ASP A 183 10.77 -8.87 8.05
N ASN A 184 11.47 -7.85 8.59
CA ASN A 184 10.90 -7.01 9.63
C ASN A 184 10.09 -5.86 8.99
N PRO A 185 8.78 -5.70 9.30
CA PRO A 185 7.97 -4.60 8.77
C PRO A 185 8.59 -3.22 9.01
N LYS A 186 9.31 -3.02 10.13
CA LYS A 186 9.97 -1.75 10.44
C LYS A 186 11.08 -1.36 9.46
N ASP A 187 11.66 -2.33 8.74
CA ASP A 187 12.67 -2.01 7.74
C ASP A 187 12.02 -1.35 6.51
N PHE A 188 10.83 -1.79 6.10
CA PHE A 188 10.04 -1.07 5.10
C PHE A 188 9.65 0.33 5.59
N GLY A 189 9.24 0.45 6.85
CA GLY A 189 8.93 1.74 7.45
C GLY A 189 10.09 2.74 7.45
N LYS A 190 11.35 2.27 7.56
CA LYS A 190 12.55 3.14 7.45
C LYS A 190 12.85 3.55 6.01
N ILE A 191 12.46 2.74 5.02
CA ILE A 191 12.77 2.96 3.61
C ILE A 191 11.78 3.90 2.95
N PHE A 192 10.48 3.71 3.17
CA PHE A 192 9.43 4.43 2.49
C PHE A 192 8.85 5.56 3.35
N ASP A 193 8.53 6.70 2.73
CA ASP A 193 7.86 7.81 3.40
C ASP A 193 6.41 7.48 3.70
N THR A 194 5.72 6.85 2.74
CA THR A 194 4.34 6.36 2.87
C THR A 194 4.22 4.91 2.40
N ILE A 195 3.37 4.15 3.07
CA ILE A 195 3.06 2.75 2.72
C ILE A 195 1.55 2.57 2.75
N SER A 196 0.95 2.08 1.69
CA SER A 196 -0.42 1.56 1.71
C SER A 196 -0.39 0.07 2.06
N VAL A 197 -1.25 -0.35 2.98
CA VAL A 197 -1.29 -1.73 3.48
C VAL A 197 -2.70 -2.26 3.30
N CYS A 198 -2.90 -3.17 2.34
CA CYS A 198 -4.22 -3.76 2.10
C CYS A 198 -4.58 -4.82 3.14
N LEU A 199 -5.86 -4.88 3.47
CA LEU A 199 -6.47 -5.84 4.39
C LEU A 199 -7.44 -6.81 3.67
N SER A 200 -8.02 -6.38 2.54
CA SER A 200 -9.09 -7.05 1.82
C SER A 200 -8.61 -8.04 0.75
N LYS A 201 -7.56 -8.80 1.05
CA LYS A 201 -6.98 -9.86 0.19
C LYS A 201 -6.75 -11.13 1.00
N GLY A 202 -5.58 -11.73 0.99
CA GLY A 202 -5.26 -12.95 1.73
C GLY A 202 -5.57 -12.90 3.23
N LEU A 203 -5.64 -11.72 3.83
CA LEU A 203 -6.07 -11.53 5.23
C LEU A 203 -7.57 -11.75 5.44
N GLY A 204 -8.40 -11.76 4.39
CA GLY A 204 -9.82 -12.09 4.45
C GLY A 204 -10.74 -10.98 4.95
N CYS A 205 -10.26 -9.74 5.10
CA CYS A 205 -11.15 -8.62 5.43
C CYS A 205 -12.11 -8.31 4.26
N PRO A 206 -13.35 -7.86 4.53
CA PRO A 206 -14.32 -7.57 3.48
C PRO A 206 -13.92 -6.37 2.61
N ILE A 207 -13.27 -5.38 3.21
CA ILE A 207 -12.76 -4.17 2.57
C ILE A 207 -11.55 -3.63 3.37
N GLY A 208 -10.88 -2.64 2.80
CA GLY A 208 -10.05 -1.71 3.54
C GLY A 208 -8.55 -1.80 3.27
N SER A 209 -7.95 -0.65 3.48
CA SER A 209 -6.49 -0.44 3.50
C SER A 209 -6.13 0.60 4.54
N VAL A 210 -4.89 0.57 5.02
CA VAL A 210 -4.35 1.62 5.89
C VAL A 210 -3.17 2.27 5.17
N LEU A 211 -3.22 3.59 5.01
CA LEU A 211 -2.05 4.37 4.60
C LEU A 211 -1.31 4.79 5.85
N ILE A 212 -0.01 4.52 5.90
CA ILE A 212 0.85 4.88 7.02
C ILE A 212 2.00 5.77 6.56
N GLY A 213 2.44 6.66 7.44
CA GLY A 213 3.54 7.60 7.17
C GLY A 213 3.93 8.38 8.40
N ASN A 214 4.87 9.33 8.23
CA ASN A 214 5.25 10.27 9.27
C ASN A 214 4.23 11.42 9.36
N SER A 215 4.07 12.02 10.53
CA SER A 215 3.09 13.08 10.81
C SER A 215 3.15 14.24 9.80
N LYS A 216 4.35 14.62 9.40
CA LYS A 216 4.57 15.72 8.45
C LYS A 216 3.91 15.45 7.10
N ILE A 217 4.16 14.28 6.50
CA ILE A 217 3.60 13.94 5.19
C ILE A 217 2.11 13.65 5.27
N MET A 218 1.66 13.02 6.36
CA MET A 218 0.27 12.66 6.57
C MET A 218 -0.65 13.83 6.96
N SER A 219 -0.11 15.02 7.19
CA SER A 219 -0.87 16.18 7.71
C SER A 219 -2.10 16.56 6.87
N ASN A 220 -2.06 16.38 5.56
CA ASN A 220 -3.17 16.65 4.64
C ASN A 220 -3.99 15.41 4.25
N ALA A 221 -3.63 14.21 4.74
CA ALA A 221 -4.25 12.96 4.31
C ALA A 221 -5.76 12.92 4.60
N LEU A 222 -6.19 13.44 5.76
CA LEU A 222 -7.61 13.49 6.12
C LEU A 222 -8.44 14.35 5.14
N ARG A 223 -7.89 15.50 4.72
CA ARG A 223 -8.54 16.38 3.74
C ARG A 223 -8.62 15.70 2.37
N ILE A 224 -7.56 15.04 1.94
CA ILE A 224 -7.53 14.30 0.66
C ILE A 224 -8.52 13.15 0.69
N ARG A 225 -8.54 12.34 1.77
CA ARG A 225 -9.53 11.25 1.97
C ARG A 225 -10.95 11.80 1.85
N LYS A 226 -11.23 12.99 2.44
CA LYS A 226 -12.55 13.64 2.35
C LYS A 226 -12.91 14.05 0.93
N ILE A 227 -11.96 14.64 0.18
CA ILE A 227 -12.15 15.03 -1.23
C ILE A 227 -12.47 13.81 -2.09
N LEU A 228 -11.79 12.68 -1.86
CA LEU A 228 -12.00 11.42 -2.59
C LEU A 228 -13.26 10.65 -2.15
N GLY A 229 -14.05 11.18 -1.21
CA GLY A 229 -15.28 10.55 -0.75
C GLY A 229 -15.09 9.43 0.28
N GLY A 230 -13.87 9.26 0.85
CA GLY A 230 -13.52 8.19 1.78
C GLY A 230 -13.82 8.47 3.26
N GLY A 231 -14.50 9.58 3.58
CA GLY A 231 -14.96 9.85 4.95
C GLY A 231 -16.18 8.99 5.28
N MET A 232 -16.00 8.04 6.19
CA MET A 232 -17.06 7.16 6.70
C MET A 232 -17.45 7.59 8.11
N ARG A 233 -18.56 7.07 8.63
CA ARG A 233 -19.03 7.33 9.98
C ARG A 233 -18.61 6.20 10.92
N GLN A 234 -19.44 5.24 11.20
CA GLN A 234 -19.17 4.10 12.07
C GLN A 234 -18.33 3.03 11.33
N ALA A 235 -17.15 3.43 10.88
CA ALA A 235 -16.23 2.58 10.13
C ALA A 235 -15.56 1.51 11.00
N GLY A 236 -15.71 1.60 12.31
CA GLY A 236 -15.16 0.65 13.27
C GLY A 236 -15.60 -0.79 13.04
N TYR A 237 -16.81 -1.03 12.56
CA TYR A 237 -17.23 -2.37 12.16
C TYR A 237 -16.29 -2.99 11.11
N LEU A 238 -15.86 -2.17 10.14
CA LEU A 238 -14.96 -2.61 9.09
C LEU A 238 -13.49 -2.64 9.56
N ALA A 239 -13.09 -1.65 10.36
CA ALA A 239 -11.75 -1.59 10.93
C ALA A 239 -11.47 -2.78 11.87
N SER A 240 -12.48 -3.27 12.57
CA SER A 240 -12.39 -4.44 13.44
C SER A 240 -12.03 -5.71 12.68
N ALA A 241 -12.50 -5.88 11.44
CA ALA A 241 -12.03 -6.97 10.60
C ALA A 241 -10.51 -6.91 10.41
N GLY A 242 -9.96 -5.71 10.21
CA GLY A 242 -8.52 -5.49 10.10
C GLY A 242 -7.77 -5.86 11.37
N ILE A 243 -8.29 -5.47 12.54
CA ILE A 243 -7.70 -5.83 13.85
C ILE A 243 -7.69 -7.36 14.00
N TYR A 244 -8.85 -8.00 13.79
CA TYR A 244 -8.96 -9.46 13.86
C TYR A 244 -7.98 -10.16 12.91
N ALA A 245 -7.88 -9.70 11.67
CA ALA A 245 -7.02 -10.29 10.65
C ALA A 245 -5.53 -10.17 11.02
N LEU A 246 -5.10 -9.03 11.53
CA LEU A 246 -3.72 -8.84 11.97
C LEU A 246 -3.34 -9.72 13.16
N ASP A 247 -4.31 -10.02 14.03
CA ASP A 247 -4.07 -10.87 15.21
C ASP A 247 -4.16 -12.36 14.91
N ASN A 248 -4.94 -12.77 13.90
CA ASN A 248 -5.28 -14.19 13.70
C ASN A 248 -4.90 -14.75 12.33
N ASN A 249 -4.75 -13.92 11.28
CA ASN A 249 -4.66 -14.41 9.90
C ASN A 249 -3.28 -14.22 9.25
N LEU A 250 -2.35 -13.47 9.85
CA LEU A 250 -1.03 -13.26 9.26
C LEU A 250 -0.27 -14.57 9.04
N SER A 251 -0.24 -15.44 10.06
CA SER A 251 0.46 -16.73 9.97
C SER A 251 -0.15 -17.68 8.93
N ARG A 252 -1.45 -17.56 8.63
CA ARG A 252 -2.12 -18.35 7.60
C ARG A 252 -1.57 -18.11 6.19
N LEU A 253 -0.98 -16.98 5.92
CA LEU A 253 -0.38 -16.70 4.62
C LEU A 253 0.71 -17.70 4.25
N LEU A 254 1.39 -18.33 5.24
CA LEU A 254 2.33 -19.43 4.99
C LEU A 254 1.65 -20.65 4.35
N GLU A 255 0.43 -20.98 4.78
CA GLU A 255 -0.34 -22.10 4.20
C GLU A 255 -0.70 -21.80 2.74
N ASP A 256 -1.09 -20.56 2.44
CA ASP A 256 -1.40 -20.12 1.09
C ASP A 256 -0.17 -20.20 0.18
N HIS A 257 1.01 -19.80 0.69
CA HIS A 257 2.28 -19.92 -0.04
C HIS A 257 2.64 -21.36 -0.32
N GLN A 258 2.49 -22.25 0.68
CA GLN A 258 2.77 -23.69 0.52
C GLN A 258 1.85 -24.33 -0.52
N ARG A 259 0.53 -24.07 -0.44
CA ARG A 259 -0.44 -24.57 -1.43
C ARG A 259 -0.16 -24.05 -2.84
N ALA A 260 0.23 -22.78 -2.97
CA ALA A 260 0.60 -22.21 -4.27
C ALA A 260 1.83 -22.91 -4.85
N HIS A 261 2.83 -23.24 -4.01
CA HIS A 261 4.01 -24.00 -4.42
C HIS A 261 3.64 -25.41 -4.87
N GLU A 262 2.85 -26.15 -4.07
CA GLU A 262 2.37 -27.51 -4.39
C GLU A 262 1.59 -27.56 -5.72
N ILE A 263 0.75 -26.53 -5.98
CA ILE A 263 0.01 -26.42 -7.27
C ILE A 263 0.97 -26.15 -8.42
N GLY A 264 2.04 -25.39 -8.19
CA GLY A 264 3.04 -25.06 -9.22
C GLY A 264 3.97 -26.19 -9.59
N GLU A 265 4.02 -27.27 -8.81
CA GLU A 265 4.83 -28.47 -9.07
C GLU A 265 4.07 -29.54 -9.89
N VAL A 266 2.77 -29.41 -10.12
CA VAL A 266 1.89 -30.30 -10.90
C VAL A 266 1.84 -29.87 -12.35
#